data_6325649facecab71f6efc4ffc68269f5
#
_entry.id   6325649facecab71f6efc4ffc68269f5
#
_cell.length_a   1.000
_cell.length_b   1.000
_cell.length_c   1.000
_cell.angle_alpha   90.00
_cell.angle_beta   90.00
_cell.angle_gamma   90.00
#
_symmetry.space_group_name_H-M   'P 1'
#
loop_
_entity.id
_entity.type
_entity.pdbx_description
1 polymer ?
#
loop_
_entity_poly.entity_id
_entity_poly.type
_entity_poly.pdbx_seq_one_letter_code
_entity_poly.pdbx_strand_id
1 'polypeptide(L)'
;MEKNMKVLVVDDFSTMRRIIKNLLRDLGFTNISEADDGNTALPMLKAGDFDFVVTDWNMPVMQGIDLLKAIRADEKLSHIPVLMVTAEAKKDQIVMAAQAGVNGYIVKPFTAATLSAKLDKIFQRIG
;
A
#
# COMPACT_ATOMS: atom_id res chain seq x y z
N MET A 1 6.60 2.43 -15.24
CA MET A 1 5.50 2.55 -14.25
C MET A 1 4.38 3.38 -14.85
N GLU A 2 3.21 2.79 -14.96
CA GLU A 2 2.05 3.43 -15.55
C GLU A 2 1.39 4.37 -14.55
N LYS A 3 1.23 5.64 -14.92
CA LYS A 3 0.62 6.64 -14.01
C LYS A 3 -0.90 6.55 -13.91
N ASN A 4 -1.55 5.85 -14.83
CA ASN A 4 -2.99 5.60 -14.78
C ASN A 4 -3.36 4.30 -14.07
N MET A 5 -2.39 3.60 -13.49
CA MET A 5 -2.69 2.39 -12.72
C MET A 5 -3.65 2.70 -11.58
N LYS A 6 -4.48 1.71 -11.25
CA LYS A 6 -5.49 1.85 -10.22
C LYS A 6 -4.87 1.55 -8.85
N VAL A 7 -4.78 2.58 -8.02
CA VAL A 7 -4.12 2.52 -6.71
C VAL A 7 -5.16 2.58 -5.59
N LEU A 8 -5.03 1.71 -4.59
CA LEU A 8 -5.84 1.77 -3.38
C LEU A 8 -4.98 2.22 -2.21
N VAL A 9 -5.39 3.29 -1.54
CA VAL A 9 -4.75 3.80 -0.33
C VAL A 9 -5.59 3.41 0.87
N VAL A 10 -5.00 2.67 1.81
CA VAL A 10 -5.69 2.15 3.00
C VAL A 10 -5.06 2.73 4.26
N ASP A 11 -5.84 3.48 5.01
CA ASP A 11 -5.41 4.08 6.28
C ASP A 11 -6.67 4.49 7.05
N ASP A 12 -6.76 4.18 8.33
CA ASP A 12 -7.91 4.53 9.16
C ASP A 12 -7.97 6.03 9.48
N PHE A 13 -6.87 6.75 9.28
CA PHE A 13 -6.76 8.17 9.56
C PHE A 13 -6.95 8.98 8.26
N SER A 14 -8.07 9.68 8.16
CA SER A 14 -8.45 10.39 6.92
C SER A 14 -7.43 11.45 6.48
N THR A 15 -6.82 12.13 7.43
CA THR A 15 -5.78 13.13 7.14
C THR A 15 -4.57 12.48 6.47
N MET A 16 -4.15 11.32 6.97
CA MET A 16 -3.01 10.60 6.39
C MET A 16 -3.35 10.05 5.00
N ARG A 17 -4.56 9.53 4.80
CA ARG A 17 -5.01 9.09 3.47
C ARG A 17 -4.91 10.23 2.47
N ARG A 18 -5.37 11.43 2.85
CA ARG A 18 -5.32 12.61 1.99
C ARG A 18 -3.89 13.01 1.66
N ILE A 19 -2.98 12.97 2.65
CA ILE A 19 -1.57 13.27 2.44
C ILE A 19 -0.95 12.30 1.43
N ILE A 20 -1.14 11.00 1.61
CA ILE A 20 -0.62 9.97 0.71
C ILE A 20 -1.19 10.16 -0.70
N LYS A 21 -2.49 10.38 -0.78
CA LYS A 21 -3.18 10.61 -2.05
C LYS A 21 -2.64 11.81 -2.80
N ASN A 22 -2.41 12.93 -2.08
CA ASN A 22 -1.85 14.14 -2.67
C ASN A 22 -0.41 13.92 -3.14
N LEU A 23 0.41 13.19 -2.38
CA LEU A 23 1.77 12.86 -2.79
C LEU A 23 1.78 12.01 -4.06
N LEU A 24 0.88 11.03 -4.15
CA LEU A 24 0.75 10.20 -5.35
C LEU A 24 0.31 11.04 -6.55
N ARG A 25 -0.62 11.97 -6.36
CA ARG A 25 -1.05 12.89 -7.43
C ARG A 25 0.09 13.79 -7.89
N ASP A 26 0.89 14.28 -6.95
CA ASP A 26 2.06 15.10 -7.28
C ASP A 26 3.06 14.31 -8.13
N LEU A 27 3.12 13.00 -7.95
CA LEU A 27 3.97 12.11 -8.75
C LEU A 27 3.32 11.70 -10.08
N GLY A 28 2.10 12.15 -10.35
CA GLY A 28 1.42 11.93 -11.63
C GLY A 28 0.35 10.84 -11.64
N PHE A 29 0.09 10.17 -10.52
CA PHE A 29 -0.96 9.15 -10.46
C PHE A 29 -2.35 9.80 -10.45
N THR A 30 -3.25 9.31 -11.30
CA THR A 30 -4.56 9.93 -11.50
C THR A 30 -5.73 9.07 -11.04
N ASN A 31 -5.53 7.77 -10.83
CA ASN A 31 -6.60 6.82 -10.52
C ASN A 31 -6.41 6.24 -9.12
N ILE A 32 -6.80 7.00 -8.11
CA ILE A 32 -6.55 6.67 -6.70
C ILE A 32 -7.88 6.51 -5.97
N SER A 33 -8.08 5.36 -5.32
CA SER A 33 -9.22 5.09 -4.45
C SER A 33 -8.76 4.98 -3.01
N GLU A 34 -9.69 5.08 -2.07
CA GLU A 34 -9.40 5.07 -0.63
C GLU A 34 -10.24 4.02 0.09
N ALA A 35 -9.66 3.46 1.16
CA ALA A 35 -10.37 2.63 2.11
C ALA A 35 -9.88 3.00 3.52
N ASP A 36 -10.77 2.89 4.50
CA ASP A 36 -10.49 3.30 5.88
C ASP A 36 -9.92 2.17 6.75
N ASP A 37 -10.04 0.93 6.31
CA ASP A 37 -9.43 -0.23 7.00
C ASP A 37 -9.36 -1.44 6.07
N GLY A 38 -8.79 -2.55 6.59
CA GLY A 38 -8.63 -3.77 5.81
C GLY A 38 -9.96 -4.43 5.45
N ASN A 39 -10.97 -4.31 6.31
CA ASN A 39 -12.29 -4.89 6.05
C ASN A 39 -13.01 -4.18 4.91
N THR A 40 -12.78 -2.87 4.74
CA THR A 40 -13.30 -2.11 3.61
C THR A 40 -12.46 -2.34 2.35
N ALA A 41 -11.15 -2.41 2.51
CA ALA A 41 -10.21 -2.57 1.40
C ALA A 41 -10.36 -3.90 0.68
N LEU A 42 -10.49 -5.00 1.41
CA LEU A 42 -10.49 -6.33 0.82
C LEU A 42 -11.64 -6.56 -0.17
N PRO A 43 -12.91 -6.20 0.17
CA PRO A 43 -14.00 -6.29 -0.80
C PRO A 43 -13.79 -5.40 -2.03
N MET A 44 -13.21 -4.21 -1.84
CA MET A 44 -12.89 -3.32 -2.96
C MET A 44 -11.89 -3.97 -3.90
N LEU A 45 -10.85 -4.60 -3.37
CA LEU A 45 -9.84 -5.29 -4.15
C LEU A 45 -10.43 -6.46 -4.93
N LYS A 46 -11.34 -7.22 -4.30
CA LYS A 46 -11.99 -8.36 -4.94
C LYS A 46 -12.94 -7.93 -6.06
N ALA A 47 -13.58 -6.77 -5.92
CA ALA A 47 -14.56 -6.25 -6.87
C ALA A 47 -13.96 -5.44 -7.99
N GLY A 48 -12.74 -4.90 -7.81
CA GLY A 48 -12.08 -4.01 -8.77
C GLY A 48 -10.78 -4.60 -9.31
N ASP A 49 -10.23 -3.95 -10.32
CA ASP A 49 -8.96 -4.34 -10.94
C ASP A 49 -7.86 -3.40 -10.46
N PHE A 50 -7.47 -3.55 -9.20
CA PHE A 50 -6.41 -2.71 -8.63
C PHE A 50 -5.03 -3.21 -9.03
N ASP A 51 -4.12 -2.26 -9.29
CA ASP A 51 -2.76 -2.53 -9.74
C ASP A 51 -1.73 -2.34 -8.63
N PHE A 52 -2.09 -1.65 -7.56
CA PHE A 52 -1.15 -1.31 -6.48
C PHE A 52 -1.91 -0.96 -5.21
N VAL A 53 -1.36 -1.35 -4.05
CA VAL A 53 -1.93 -1.05 -2.73
C VAL A 53 -0.89 -0.36 -1.86
N VAL A 54 -1.27 0.77 -1.27
CA VAL A 54 -0.51 1.46 -0.23
C VAL A 54 -1.32 1.36 1.05
N THR A 55 -0.81 0.66 2.06
CA THR A 55 -1.56 0.44 3.29
C THR A 55 -0.76 0.80 4.53
N ASP A 56 -1.43 1.44 5.50
CA ASP A 56 -0.88 1.64 6.83
C ASP A 56 -0.77 0.29 7.56
N TRP A 57 0.18 0.18 8.46
CA TRP A 57 0.34 -1.01 9.31
C TRP A 57 -0.70 -1.03 10.44
N ASN A 58 -0.80 0.08 11.17
CA ASN A 58 -1.64 0.16 12.37
C ASN A 58 -3.05 0.62 12.02
N MET A 59 -3.98 -0.33 11.95
CA MET A 59 -5.40 -0.08 11.69
C MET A 59 -6.24 -0.91 12.64
N PRO A 60 -7.45 -0.45 13.01
CA PRO A 60 -8.33 -1.25 13.86
C PRO A 60 -8.85 -2.47 13.11
N VAL A 61 -9.19 -3.51 13.84
CA VAL A 61 -9.82 -4.75 13.38
C VAL A 61 -8.88 -5.58 12.51
N MET A 62 -8.47 -5.08 11.35
CA MET A 62 -7.54 -5.75 10.44
C MET A 62 -6.33 -4.85 10.21
N GLN A 63 -5.17 -5.25 10.73
CA GLN A 63 -3.92 -4.52 10.53
C GLN A 63 -3.42 -4.66 9.09
N GLY A 64 -2.50 -3.77 8.68
CA GLY A 64 -1.93 -3.81 7.34
C GLY A 64 -1.26 -5.14 7.01
N ILE A 65 -0.59 -5.76 8.00
CA ILE A 65 0.03 -7.08 7.80
C ILE A 65 -1.02 -8.15 7.52
N ASP A 66 -2.19 -8.07 8.15
CA ASP A 66 -3.27 -9.02 7.93
C ASP A 66 -3.88 -8.84 6.54
N LEU A 67 -4.02 -7.59 6.11
CA LEU A 67 -4.47 -7.27 4.75
C LEU A 67 -3.48 -7.81 3.72
N LEU A 68 -2.19 -7.63 3.93
CA LEU A 68 -1.15 -8.17 3.06
C LEU A 68 -1.25 -9.68 2.94
N LYS A 69 -1.40 -10.38 4.06
CA LYS A 69 -1.55 -11.83 4.07
C LYS A 69 -2.79 -12.27 3.31
N ALA A 70 -3.90 -11.56 3.48
CA ALA A 70 -5.15 -11.85 2.76
C ALA A 70 -4.99 -11.66 1.25
N ILE A 71 -4.30 -10.60 0.84
CA ILE A 71 -3.99 -10.34 -0.58
C ILE A 71 -3.17 -11.48 -1.17
N ARG A 72 -2.12 -11.91 -0.47
CA ARG A 72 -1.23 -12.98 -0.94
C ARG A 72 -1.91 -14.35 -0.96
N ALA A 73 -2.90 -14.58 -0.11
CA ALA A 73 -3.64 -15.84 -0.05
C ALA A 73 -4.75 -15.95 -1.11
N ASP A 74 -5.14 -14.85 -1.73
CA ASP A 74 -6.20 -14.82 -2.75
C ASP A 74 -5.56 -14.92 -4.14
N GLU A 75 -5.94 -15.94 -4.91
CA GLU A 75 -5.36 -16.18 -6.23
C GLU A 75 -5.52 -15.00 -7.19
N LYS A 76 -6.63 -14.26 -7.09
CA LYS A 76 -6.88 -13.11 -7.95
C LYS A 76 -6.06 -11.90 -7.54
N LEU A 77 -5.71 -11.80 -6.27
CA LEU A 77 -5.05 -10.63 -5.70
C LEU A 77 -3.57 -10.82 -5.43
N SER A 78 -3.09 -12.07 -5.44
CA SER A 78 -1.74 -12.43 -4.99
C SER A 78 -0.62 -11.72 -5.72
N HIS A 79 -0.88 -11.23 -6.92
CA HIS A 79 0.11 -10.54 -7.76
C HIS A 79 0.20 -9.03 -7.48
N ILE A 80 -0.74 -8.46 -6.73
CA ILE A 80 -0.81 -7.00 -6.55
C ILE A 80 0.36 -6.53 -5.66
N PRO A 81 1.18 -5.58 -6.13
CA PRO A 81 2.23 -5.01 -5.31
C PRO A 81 1.67 -4.26 -4.10
N VAL A 82 2.33 -4.39 -2.96
CA VAL A 82 1.90 -3.73 -1.71
C VAL A 82 3.07 -2.96 -1.12
N LEU A 83 2.82 -1.67 -0.83
CA LEU A 83 3.72 -0.81 -0.07
C LEU A 83 3.14 -0.62 1.32
N MET A 84 3.90 -1.00 2.35
CA MET A 84 3.48 -0.83 3.73
C MET A 84 3.98 0.50 4.29
N VAL A 85 3.08 1.27 4.92
CA VAL A 85 3.39 2.54 5.57
C VAL A 85 3.39 2.31 7.07
N THR A 86 4.45 2.70 7.76
CA THR A 86 4.58 2.48 9.19
C THR A 86 5.09 3.73 9.90
N ALA A 87 4.73 3.88 11.19
CA ALA A 87 5.21 4.99 12.02
C ALA A 87 6.67 4.80 12.41
N GLU A 88 7.15 3.56 12.47
CA GLU A 88 8.54 3.25 12.82
C GLU A 88 8.97 1.92 12.20
N ALA A 89 10.26 1.85 11.83
CA ALA A 89 10.82 0.65 11.21
C ALA A 89 11.40 -0.28 12.27
N LYS A 90 10.53 -1.06 12.92
CA LYS A 90 10.97 -2.09 13.87
C LYS A 90 11.46 -3.32 13.11
N LYS A 91 12.61 -3.85 13.51
CA LYS A 91 13.25 -4.96 12.83
C LYS A 91 12.34 -6.19 12.70
N ASP A 92 11.63 -6.54 13.77
CA ASP A 92 10.72 -7.67 13.78
C ASP A 92 9.54 -7.47 12.83
N GLN A 93 9.02 -6.25 12.74
CA GLN A 93 7.94 -5.92 11.80
C GLN A 93 8.43 -5.97 10.36
N ILE A 94 9.64 -5.48 10.09
CA ILE A 94 10.24 -5.53 8.75
C ILE A 94 10.38 -6.98 8.29
N VAL A 95 10.88 -7.86 9.16
CA VAL A 95 11.04 -9.29 8.87
C VAL A 95 9.67 -9.92 8.62
N MET A 96 8.68 -9.61 9.45
CA MET A 96 7.32 -10.13 9.32
C MET A 96 6.71 -9.72 7.98
N ALA A 97 6.85 -8.46 7.59
CA ALA A 97 6.34 -7.94 6.33
C ALA A 97 7.03 -8.61 5.13
N ALA A 98 8.35 -8.78 5.20
CA ALA A 98 9.11 -9.45 4.15
C ALA A 98 8.66 -10.91 3.97
N GLN A 99 8.45 -11.63 5.07
CA GLN A 99 7.97 -13.01 5.05
C GLN A 99 6.55 -13.12 4.49
N ALA A 100 5.73 -12.09 4.72
CA ALA A 100 4.36 -12.04 4.20
C ALA A 100 4.28 -11.60 2.74
N GLY A 101 5.40 -11.23 2.12
CA GLY A 101 5.45 -10.90 0.70
C GLY A 101 5.22 -9.43 0.37
N VAL A 102 5.63 -8.52 1.26
CA VAL A 102 5.57 -7.07 0.98
C VAL A 102 6.56 -6.71 -0.13
N ASN A 103 6.19 -5.73 -0.97
CA ASN A 103 7.08 -5.25 -2.03
C ASN A 103 7.98 -4.11 -1.57
N GLY A 104 7.57 -3.40 -0.54
CA GLY A 104 8.37 -2.35 0.07
C GLY A 104 7.69 -1.81 1.31
N TYR A 105 8.42 -1.04 2.10
CA TYR A 105 7.83 -0.31 3.23
C TYR A 105 8.46 1.08 3.30
N ILE A 106 7.72 2.00 3.91
CA ILE A 106 8.14 3.39 4.05
C ILE A 106 7.73 3.89 5.44
N VAL A 107 8.62 4.66 6.08
CA VAL A 107 8.38 5.20 7.42
C VAL A 107 7.83 6.61 7.31
N LYS A 108 6.73 6.90 7.98
CA LYS A 108 6.15 8.25 7.99
C LYS A 108 6.72 9.09 9.14
N PRO A 109 6.85 10.42 8.95
CA PRO A 109 6.47 11.15 7.73
C PRO A 109 7.48 10.97 6.60
N PHE A 110 7.02 11.04 5.37
CA PHE A 110 7.88 10.91 4.20
C PHE A 110 7.55 11.98 3.16
N THR A 111 8.51 12.22 2.27
CA THR A 111 8.38 13.20 1.20
C THR A 111 7.97 12.52 -0.11
N ALA A 112 7.56 13.32 -1.09
CA ALA A 112 7.29 12.83 -2.44
C ALA A 112 8.54 12.15 -3.04
N ALA A 113 9.73 12.69 -2.78
CA ALA A 113 10.98 12.12 -3.27
C ALA A 113 11.25 10.72 -2.70
N THR A 114 11.02 10.53 -1.39
CA THR A 114 11.18 9.22 -0.75
C THR A 114 10.16 8.22 -1.29
N LEU A 115 8.91 8.65 -1.44
CA LEU A 115 7.85 7.82 -2.00
C LEU A 115 8.19 7.41 -3.43
N SER A 116 8.63 8.35 -4.26
CA SER A 116 9.02 8.09 -5.64
C SER A 116 10.14 7.05 -5.72
N ALA A 117 11.15 7.17 -4.85
CA ALA A 117 12.26 6.21 -4.82
C ALA A 117 11.78 4.80 -4.46
N LYS A 118 10.84 4.68 -3.51
CA LYS A 118 10.27 3.38 -3.13
C LYS A 118 9.46 2.77 -4.27
N LEU A 119 8.66 3.58 -4.95
CA LEU A 119 7.87 3.14 -6.09
C LEU A 119 8.76 2.64 -7.22
N ASP A 120 9.83 3.39 -7.53
CA ASP A 120 10.77 2.99 -8.58
C ASP A 120 11.37 1.61 -8.28
N LYS A 121 11.78 1.36 -7.05
CA LYS A 121 12.33 0.06 -6.64
C LYS A 121 11.30 -1.06 -6.78
N ILE A 122 10.06 -0.83 -6.34
CA ILE A 122 9.00 -1.83 -6.39
C ILE A 122 8.73 -2.22 -7.84
N PHE A 123 8.56 -1.24 -8.72
CA PHE A 123 8.16 -1.50 -10.11
C PHE A 123 9.32 -1.95 -11.00
N GLN A 124 10.56 -1.64 -10.65
CA GLN A 124 11.72 -2.22 -11.32
C GLN A 124 11.83 -3.73 -11.10
N ARG A 125 11.54 -4.19 -9.88
CA ARG A 125 11.60 -5.62 -9.55
C ARG A 125 10.50 -6.44 -10.20
N ILE A 126 9.36 -5.82 -10.46
CA ILE A 126 8.18 -6.48 -11.03
C ILE A 126 8.20 -6.41 -12.55
N GLY A 127 8.68 -5.32 -13.04
CA GLY A 127 8.64 -5.02 -14.44
C GLY A 127 9.76 -5.56 -15.23
#